data_88238fbb85c0a3f5823ea1b54d74887d
#
_entry.id   88238fbb85c0a3f5823ea1b54d74887d
#
_cell.length_a   1.000
_cell.length_b   1.000
_cell.length_c   1.000
_cell.angle_alpha   90.00
_cell.angle_beta   90.00
_cell.angle_gamma   90.00
#
_symmetry.space_group_name_H-M   'P 1'
#
loop_
_entity.id
_entity.type
_entity.pdbx_description
1 polymer ?
#
loop_
_entity_poly.entity_id
_entity_poly.type
_entity_poly.pdbx_seq_one_letter_code
_entity_poly.pdbx_strand_id
1 'polypeptide(L)'
;MEEKKSLAARILSANKQWEQTSKATIAENVEQYLYAKYPECKTSYKVKMEKLQEIFGSQKNTVYAWVNRSREDVKVPFLKLCKIAKALDVDIEDMLKENNK
;
A
#
# COMPACT_ATOMS: atom_id res chain seq x y z
N MET A 1 -13.66 -7.16 -29.43
CA MET A 1 -14.06 -6.26 -28.41
C MET A 1 -13.52 -6.64 -27.06
N GLU A 2 -13.03 -5.68 -26.36
CA GLU A 2 -12.39 -5.97 -25.12
C GLU A 2 -13.38 -6.08 -24.00
N GLU A 3 -13.22 -7.11 -23.20
CA GLU A 3 -14.08 -7.28 -22.06
C GLU A 3 -13.49 -6.61 -20.85
N LYS A 4 -14.29 -5.83 -20.19
CA LYS A 4 -13.87 -5.25 -18.94
C LYS A 4 -14.22 -6.19 -17.82
N LYS A 5 -13.23 -6.50 -17.00
CA LYS A 5 -13.49 -7.26 -15.81
C LYS A 5 -14.37 -6.47 -14.87
N SER A 6 -15.31 -7.14 -14.24
CA SER A 6 -16.11 -6.51 -13.21
C SER A 6 -15.21 -6.06 -12.06
N LEU A 7 -15.71 -5.12 -11.27
CA LEU A 7 -14.98 -4.67 -10.11
C LEU A 7 -14.68 -5.83 -9.16
N ALA A 8 -15.66 -6.72 -8.97
CA ALA A 8 -15.47 -7.86 -8.09
C ALA A 8 -14.36 -8.77 -8.60
N ALA A 9 -14.32 -9.02 -9.91
CA ALA A 9 -13.28 -9.86 -10.48
C ALA A 9 -11.90 -9.24 -10.32
N ARG A 10 -11.81 -7.93 -10.49
CA ARG A 10 -10.54 -7.23 -10.31
C ARG A 10 -10.07 -7.29 -8.87
N ILE A 11 -10.99 -7.15 -7.92
CA ILE A 11 -10.64 -7.21 -6.51
C ILE A 11 -10.17 -8.61 -6.13
N LEU A 12 -10.85 -9.63 -6.61
CA LEU A 12 -10.46 -11.01 -6.33
C LEU A 12 -9.08 -11.32 -6.90
N SER A 13 -8.82 -10.86 -8.11
CA SER A 13 -7.52 -11.06 -8.74
C SER A 13 -6.42 -10.34 -7.97
N ALA A 14 -6.68 -9.11 -7.55
CA ALA A 14 -5.70 -8.33 -6.80
C ALA A 14 -5.44 -8.95 -5.44
N ASN A 15 -6.49 -9.48 -4.79
CA ASN A 15 -6.31 -10.13 -3.50
C ASN A 15 -5.39 -11.34 -3.61
N LYS A 16 -5.57 -12.12 -4.67
CA LYS A 16 -4.71 -13.26 -4.91
C LYS A 16 -3.27 -12.82 -5.15
N GLN A 17 -3.10 -11.77 -5.92
CA GLN A 17 -1.79 -11.22 -6.17
C GLN A 17 -1.15 -10.71 -4.88
N TRP A 18 -1.95 -10.08 -4.01
CA TRP A 18 -1.49 -9.61 -2.72
C TRP A 18 -0.91 -10.75 -1.89
N GLU A 19 -1.55 -11.92 -1.92
CA GLU A 19 -1.06 -13.06 -1.17
C GLU A 19 0.34 -13.47 -1.62
N GLN A 20 0.66 -13.24 -2.88
CA GLN A 20 1.93 -13.65 -3.45
C GLN A 20 2.98 -12.54 -3.43
N THR A 21 2.60 -11.35 -3.03
CA THR A 21 3.50 -10.20 -3.04
C THR A 21 4.19 -10.07 -1.68
N SER A 22 5.50 -9.85 -1.70
CA SER A 22 6.25 -9.75 -0.46
C SER A 22 5.92 -8.47 0.28
N LYS A 23 6.12 -8.51 1.59
CA LYS A 23 5.93 -7.32 2.40
C LYS A 23 6.83 -6.18 1.96
N ALA A 24 8.07 -6.49 1.60
CA ALA A 24 9.02 -5.46 1.20
C ALA A 24 8.52 -4.71 -0.04
N THR A 25 7.99 -5.46 -1.01
CA THR A 25 7.45 -4.83 -2.21
C THR A 25 6.28 -3.92 -1.89
N ILE A 26 5.36 -4.39 -1.03
CA ILE A 26 4.19 -3.60 -0.66
C ILE A 26 4.61 -2.33 0.08
N ALA A 27 5.50 -2.47 1.06
CA ALA A 27 5.95 -1.32 1.82
C ALA A 27 6.65 -0.29 0.93
N GLU A 28 7.46 -0.77 0.00
CA GLU A 28 8.16 0.11 -0.92
C GLU A 28 7.18 0.86 -1.81
N ASN A 29 6.17 0.17 -2.33
CA ASN A 29 5.18 0.82 -3.18
C ASN A 29 4.37 1.85 -2.40
N VAL A 30 3.97 1.53 -1.17
CA VAL A 30 3.24 2.48 -0.34
C VAL A 30 4.08 3.74 -0.16
N GLU A 31 5.36 3.58 0.17
CA GLU A 31 6.22 4.73 0.38
C GLU A 31 6.39 5.54 -0.90
N GLN A 32 6.61 4.87 -2.00
CA GLN A 32 6.83 5.54 -3.27
C GLN A 32 5.66 6.45 -3.64
N TYR A 33 4.45 5.92 -3.57
CA TYR A 33 3.28 6.71 -3.94
C TYR A 33 2.92 7.73 -2.88
N LEU A 34 3.18 7.42 -1.61
CA LEU A 34 2.97 8.40 -0.55
C LEU A 34 3.88 9.61 -0.75
N TYR A 35 5.15 9.37 -1.03
CA TYR A 35 6.10 10.47 -1.19
C TYR A 35 5.83 11.25 -2.46
N ALA A 36 5.29 10.61 -3.49
CA ALA A 36 4.93 11.33 -4.71
C ALA A 36 3.81 12.32 -4.47
N LYS A 37 2.84 11.95 -3.66
CA LYS A 37 1.71 12.82 -3.37
C LYS A 37 1.98 13.79 -2.22
N TYR A 38 2.73 13.32 -1.22
CA TYR A 38 3.04 14.12 -0.02
C TYR A 38 4.54 14.10 0.21
N PRO A 39 5.29 14.93 -0.52
CA PRO A 39 6.76 14.91 -0.43
C PRO A 39 7.30 15.17 0.97
N GLU A 40 6.55 15.89 1.79
CA GLU A 40 7.00 16.19 3.15
C GLU A 40 7.14 14.91 3.99
N CYS A 41 6.46 13.84 3.59
CA CYS A 41 6.57 12.57 4.30
C CYS A 41 7.95 11.93 4.14
N LYS A 42 8.65 12.29 3.07
CA LYS A 42 9.97 11.73 2.81
C LYS A 42 11.01 12.31 3.75
N THR A 43 10.84 13.55 4.16
CA THR A 43 11.83 14.24 4.97
C THR A 43 11.50 14.28 6.46
N SER A 44 10.30 13.89 6.84
CA SER A 44 9.90 13.90 8.24
C SER A 44 9.19 12.61 8.58
N TYR A 45 9.84 11.80 9.40
CA TYR A 45 9.24 10.54 9.84
C TYR A 45 7.93 10.78 10.62
N LYS A 46 7.91 11.84 11.42
CA LYS A 46 6.72 12.17 12.19
C LYS A 46 5.55 12.48 11.27
N VAL A 47 5.78 13.31 10.26
CA VAL A 47 4.73 13.66 9.31
C VAL A 47 4.28 12.42 8.54
N LYS A 48 5.23 11.58 8.14
CA LYS A 48 4.93 10.34 7.44
C LYS A 48 4.01 9.46 8.26
N MET A 49 4.34 9.25 9.53
CA MET A 49 3.54 8.36 10.36
C MET A 49 2.17 8.93 10.66
N GLU A 50 2.08 10.26 10.84
CA GLU A 50 0.78 10.89 11.06
C GLU A 50 -0.12 10.75 9.84
N LYS A 51 0.46 10.94 8.66
CA LYS A 51 -0.30 10.80 7.43
C LYS A 51 -0.77 9.36 7.22
N LEU A 52 0.10 8.40 7.47
CA LEU A 52 -0.27 7.00 7.32
C LEU A 52 -1.35 6.59 8.32
N GLN A 53 -1.26 7.06 9.55
CA GLN A 53 -2.30 6.77 10.55
C GLN A 53 -3.64 7.34 10.10
N GLU A 54 -3.62 8.53 9.55
CA GLU A 54 -4.84 9.17 9.07
C GLU A 54 -5.44 8.39 7.91
N ILE A 55 -4.62 8.01 6.96
CA ILE A 55 -5.11 7.31 5.76
C ILE A 55 -5.61 5.91 6.11
N PHE A 56 -4.83 5.16 6.88
CA PHE A 56 -5.22 3.79 7.24
C PHE A 56 -6.32 3.76 8.28
N GLY A 57 -6.44 4.81 9.08
CA GLY A 57 -7.38 4.82 10.19
C GLY A 57 -6.97 3.84 11.28
N SER A 58 -5.67 3.68 11.51
CA SER A 58 -5.14 2.71 12.45
C SER A 58 -4.12 3.36 13.37
N GLN A 59 -3.83 2.70 14.47
CA GLN A 59 -2.92 3.23 15.47
C GLN A 59 -1.48 3.17 15.00
N LYS A 60 -0.64 4.00 15.61
CA LYS A 60 0.74 4.15 15.22
C LYS A 60 1.51 2.83 15.21
N ASN A 61 1.36 2.03 16.27
CA ASN A 61 2.11 0.78 16.37
C ASN A 61 1.71 -0.20 15.27
N THR A 62 0.41 -0.24 14.96
CA THR A 62 -0.08 -1.10 13.89
C THR A 62 0.47 -0.66 12.54
N VAL A 63 0.40 0.63 12.27
CA VAL A 63 0.90 1.16 11.00
C VAL A 63 2.40 0.94 10.89
N TYR A 64 3.12 1.17 12.01
CA TYR A 64 4.56 0.96 12.01
C TYR A 64 4.91 -0.49 11.63
N ALA A 65 4.17 -1.45 12.20
CA ALA A 65 4.43 -2.84 11.88
C ALA A 65 4.21 -3.14 10.41
N TRP A 66 3.22 -2.48 9.81
CA TRP A 66 2.90 -2.71 8.40
C TRP A 66 3.97 -2.18 7.45
N VAL A 67 4.60 -1.06 7.79
CA VAL A 67 5.55 -0.41 6.87
C VAL A 67 7.00 -0.62 7.26
N ASN A 68 7.27 -1.24 8.41
CA ASN A 68 8.63 -1.50 8.86
C ASN A 68 9.16 -2.75 8.16
N ARG A 69 10.13 -2.56 7.29
CA ARG A 69 10.62 -3.65 6.45
C ARG A 69 11.35 -4.74 7.23
N SER A 70 11.80 -4.43 8.43
CA SER A 70 12.45 -5.46 9.24
C SER A 70 11.46 -6.41 9.89
N ARG A 71 10.15 -6.09 9.85
CA ARG A 71 9.08 -6.94 10.36
C ARG A 71 8.45 -7.69 9.20
N GLU A 72 9.07 -8.77 8.77
CA GLU A 72 8.61 -9.48 7.58
C GLU A 72 7.36 -10.32 7.81
N ASP A 73 7.01 -10.51 9.07
CA ASP A 73 5.85 -11.34 9.42
C ASP A 73 4.53 -10.58 9.37
N VAL A 74 4.57 -9.26 9.20
CA VAL A 74 3.36 -8.45 9.25
C VAL A 74 3.26 -7.62 7.97
N LYS A 75 2.24 -7.91 7.19
CA LYS A 75 2.01 -7.30 5.89
C LYS A 75 0.78 -6.41 5.97
N VAL A 76 0.76 -5.32 5.21
CA VAL A 76 -0.44 -4.47 5.14
C VAL A 76 -1.61 -5.33 4.69
N PRO A 77 -2.70 -5.39 5.47
CA PRO A 77 -3.86 -6.17 5.04
C PRO A 77 -4.41 -5.66 3.71
N PHE A 78 -4.95 -6.58 2.93
CA PHE A 78 -5.40 -6.24 1.58
C PHE A 78 -6.39 -5.08 1.57
N LEU A 79 -7.37 -5.09 2.46
CA LEU A 79 -8.37 -4.02 2.48
C LEU A 79 -7.77 -2.68 2.86
N LYS A 80 -6.79 -2.68 3.75
CA LYS A 80 -6.10 -1.44 4.09
C LYS A 80 -5.25 -0.95 2.93
N LEU A 81 -4.66 -1.89 2.18
CA LEU A 81 -3.90 -1.51 1.01
C LEU A 81 -4.81 -0.88 -0.05
N CYS A 82 -6.00 -1.42 -0.23
CA CYS A 82 -6.98 -0.80 -1.13
C CYS A 82 -7.34 0.61 -0.68
N LYS A 83 -7.45 0.80 0.63
CA LYS A 83 -7.80 2.10 1.18
C LYS A 83 -6.73 3.15 0.89
N ILE A 84 -5.46 2.79 1.09
CA ILE A 84 -4.40 3.75 0.84
C ILE A 84 -4.21 3.96 -0.67
N ALA A 85 -4.41 2.93 -1.48
CA ALA A 85 -4.32 3.11 -2.92
C ALA A 85 -5.32 4.14 -3.39
N LYS A 86 -6.56 4.06 -2.89
CA LYS A 86 -7.57 5.04 -3.23
C LYS A 86 -7.19 6.44 -2.74
N ALA A 87 -6.68 6.53 -1.54
CA ALA A 87 -6.29 7.82 -0.98
C ALA A 87 -5.15 8.46 -1.76
N LEU A 88 -4.27 7.65 -2.33
CA LEU A 88 -3.13 8.14 -3.09
C LEU A 88 -3.41 8.21 -4.60
N ASP A 89 -4.64 7.86 -5.00
CA ASP A 89 -5.06 7.96 -6.40
C ASP A 89 -4.31 7.01 -7.31
N VAL A 90 -4.04 5.80 -6.82
CA VAL A 90 -3.39 4.77 -7.63
C VAL A 90 -4.23 3.51 -7.62
N ASP A 91 -4.07 2.70 -8.65
CA ASP A 91 -4.77 1.43 -8.71
C ASP A 91 -4.16 0.45 -7.74
N ILE A 92 -5.00 -0.46 -7.20
CA ILE A 92 -4.50 -1.47 -6.27
C ILE A 92 -3.42 -2.33 -6.94
N GLU A 93 -3.55 -2.57 -8.22
CA GLU A 93 -2.56 -3.38 -8.94
C GLU A 93 -1.18 -2.72 -8.90
N ASP A 94 -1.13 -1.39 -8.93
CA ASP A 94 0.14 -0.68 -8.87
C ASP A 94 0.82 -0.83 -7.52
N MET A 95 0.03 -1.01 -6.47
CA MET A 95 0.59 -1.25 -5.14
C MET A 95 1.23 -2.63 -5.01
N LEU A 96 0.92 -3.52 -5.94
CA LEU A 96 1.39 -4.90 -5.88
C LEU A 96 2.46 -5.20 -6.92
N LYS A 97 2.84 -4.24 -7.74
CA LYS A 97 3.87 -4.42 -8.74
C LYS A 97 5.25 -4.39 -8.11
N GLU A 98 6.12 -5.27 -8.58
CA GLU A 98 7.51 -5.19 -8.18
C GLU A 98 8.19 -4.04 -8.89
N ASN A 99 9.01 -3.30 -8.14
CA ASN A 99 9.77 -2.21 -8.70
C ASN A 99 11.11 -2.74 -9.17
N ASN A 100 11.11 -3.33 -10.34
CA ASN A 100 12.34 -3.79 -10.96
C ASN A 100 13.02 -2.65 -11.68
N LYS A 101 14.26 -2.50 -11.39
CA LYS A 101 15.04 -1.50 -12.08
C LYS A 101 15.91 -2.15 -13.10
#